data_8bd50faa43b7ff910188a956564502ef
#
_entry.id   8bd50faa43b7ff910188a956564502ef
#
_cell.length_a   1.000
_cell.length_b   1.000
_cell.length_c   1.000
_cell.angle_alpha   90.00
_cell.angle_beta   90.00
_cell.angle_gamma   90.00
#
_symmetry.space_group_name_H-M   'P 1'
#
loop_
_entity.id
_entity.type
_entity.pdbx_description
1 polymer ?
#
loop_
_entity_poly.entity_id
_entity_poly.type
_entity_poly.pdbx_seq_one_letter_code
_entity_poly.pdbx_strand_id
1 'polypeptide(L)'
;PGGRVAVPNVEGKTVAQAREMLINAQFKVETKREYSDTIAAGKATRTNPKAGQKAKKNSQVELYISRGIEYVKVPDLKGKEGAEAGKLLKAAKLKLTESSEEYSDEVEKGIIIATDPEGGTTLRHHSGVKVTVSKGKEPITLPDFAGKSEEEVAKTLSDLKLEMAKTTEFSDSVPRGQIIGQEPAAGTTVYHHDQIKVRVSQGPEMIEVPNVTALSMGQAKKKLTDLGFQVQVQKQLLGISPNRVYSQSPAGGTKLKSGSTVTLTYV
;
A
#
# COMPACT_ATOMS: atom_id res chain seq x y z
N PRO A 1 -0.69 72.90 33.12
CA PRO A 1 -1.47 71.69 32.99
C PRO A 1 -1.56 71.28 31.53
N GLY A 2 -0.91 70.18 31.13
CA GLY A 2 -0.65 69.75 29.79
C GLY A 2 -1.90 69.47 28.94
N GLY A 3 -2.10 70.30 27.92
CA GLY A 3 -3.17 70.15 26.95
C GLY A 3 -3.08 68.78 26.26
N ARG A 4 -4.23 68.19 25.84
CA ARG A 4 -4.31 67.02 25.08
C ARG A 4 -4.42 67.34 23.59
N VAL A 5 -3.75 66.58 22.75
CA VAL A 5 -3.73 66.74 21.31
C VAL A 5 -4.18 65.42 20.65
N ALA A 6 -4.91 65.51 19.54
CA ALA A 6 -5.29 64.33 18.77
C ALA A 6 -4.06 63.71 18.07
N VAL A 7 -3.96 62.42 18.13
CA VAL A 7 -2.92 61.66 17.44
C VAL A 7 -3.22 61.71 15.94
N PRO A 8 -2.28 62.16 15.08
CA PRO A 8 -2.52 62.21 13.65
C PRO A 8 -2.57 60.83 13.01
N ASN A 9 -3.30 60.70 11.90
CA ASN A 9 -3.35 59.47 11.10
C ASN A 9 -2.12 59.41 10.20
N VAL A 10 -1.27 58.44 10.46
CA VAL A 10 0.00 58.21 9.73
C VAL A 10 -0.04 57.01 8.80
N GLU A 11 -1.17 56.33 8.67
CA GLU A 11 -1.31 55.14 7.85
C GLU A 11 -0.81 55.33 6.40
N GLY A 12 0.02 54.45 5.93
CA GLY A 12 0.58 54.46 4.57
C GLY A 12 1.69 55.49 4.34
N LYS A 13 2.04 56.28 5.35
CA LYS A 13 3.15 57.25 5.27
C LYS A 13 4.50 56.52 5.42
N THR A 14 5.55 57.13 4.89
CA THR A 14 6.92 56.64 5.16
C THR A 14 7.24 56.83 6.64
N VAL A 15 8.24 56.10 7.15
CA VAL A 15 8.71 56.23 8.54
C VAL A 15 9.08 57.68 8.83
N ALA A 16 9.82 58.33 7.94
CA ALA A 16 10.23 59.73 8.10
C ALA A 16 9.02 60.68 8.20
N GLN A 17 8.06 60.55 7.29
CA GLN A 17 6.85 61.36 7.26
C GLN A 17 6.00 61.14 8.51
N ALA A 18 5.80 59.90 8.91
CA ALA A 18 5.02 59.54 10.10
C ALA A 18 5.65 60.10 11.38
N ARG A 19 6.95 59.96 11.53
CA ARG A 19 7.69 60.52 12.67
C ARG A 19 7.56 62.03 12.74
N GLU A 20 7.75 62.71 11.58
CA GLU A 20 7.61 64.16 11.51
C GLU A 20 6.22 64.62 11.90
N MET A 21 5.17 63.94 11.42
CA MET A 21 3.78 64.30 11.79
C MET A 21 3.52 64.15 13.29
N LEU A 22 4.06 63.10 13.91
CA LEU A 22 3.91 62.85 15.35
C LEU A 22 4.72 63.85 16.19
N ILE A 23 5.93 64.16 15.78
CA ILE A 23 6.79 65.18 16.46
C ILE A 23 6.16 66.57 16.36
N ASN A 24 5.64 66.93 15.20
CA ASN A 24 4.96 68.20 14.98
C ASN A 24 3.67 68.31 15.84
N ALA A 25 3.02 67.19 16.12
CA ALA A 25 1.89 67.10 17.04
C ALA A 25 2.31 67.04 18.51
N GLN A 26 3.59 67.26 18.80
CA GLN A 26 4.16 67.31 20.15
C GLN A 26 4.15 65.96 20.89
N PHE A 27 4.34 64.87 20.19
CA PHE A 27 4.51 63.54 20.77
C PHE A 27 5.96 63.08 20.72
N LYS A 28 6.33 62.20 21.64
CA LYS A 28 7.55 61.37 21.57
C LYS A 28 7.22 60.13 20.80
N VAL A 29 8.12 59.67 19.93
CA VAL A 29 7.87 58.53 19.03
C VAL A 29 8.72 57.33 19.44
N GLU A 30 8.08 56.21 19.68
CA GLU A 30 8.71 54.92 19.80
C GLU A 30 8.32 54.09 18.57
N THR A 31 9.29 53.58 17.83
CA THR A 31 9.04 52.80 16.63
C THR A 31 8.98 51.34 16.97
N LYS A 32 7.91 50.66 16.54
CA LYS A 32 7.72 49.19 16.61
C LYS A 32 7.47 48.63 15.21
N ARG A 33 7.62 47.35 15.03
CA ARG A 33 7.39 46.67 13.75
C ARG A 33 6.31 45.61 13.87
N GLU A 34 5.50 45.47 12.83
CA GLU A 34 4.47 44.46 12.74
C GLU A 34 4.28 44.04 11.28
N TYR A 35 3.79 42.84 11.05
CA TYR A 35 3.37 42.43 9.72
C TYR A 35 2.05 43.09 9.35
N SER A 36 1.87 43.30 8.04
CA SER A 36 0.63 43.82 7.46
C SER A 36 0.35 43.16 6.11
N ASP A 37 -0.90 42.80 5.91
CA ASP A 37 -1.34 42.24 4.63
C ASP A 37 -1.68 43.32 3.60
N THR A 38 -1.84 44.55 4.03
CA THR A 38 -2.32 45.65 3.21
C THR A 38 -1.32 46.80 3.06
N ILE A 39 -0.49 47.02 4.03
CA ILE A 39 0.49 48.12 4.05
C ILE A 39 1.86 47.59 3.64
N ALA A 40 2.47 48.19 2.62
CA ALA A 40 3.79 47.78 2.13
C ALA A 40 4.87 47.92 3.22
N ALA A 41 5.87 47.04 3.14
CA ALA A 41 7.01 47.08 4.06
C ALA A 41 7.66 48.46 4.11
N GLY A 42 8.02 48.92 5.30
CA GLY A 42 8.67 50.20 5.52
C GLY A 42 7.72 51.39 5.68
N LYS A 43 6.42 51.19 5.51
CA LYS A 43 5.41 52.25 5.73
C LYS A 43 4.68 52.07 7.06
N ALA A 44 4.17 53.17 7.58
CA ALA A 44 3.43 53.16 8.83
C ALA A 44 2.09 52.44 8.71
N THR A 45 1.77 51.59 9.66
CA THR A 45 0.49 50.86 9.71
C THR A 45 -0.50 51.53 10.65
N ARG A 46 -0.08 51.90 11.82
CA ARG A 46 -0.92 52.48 12.86
C ARG A 46 -0.09 53.11 13.98
N THR A 47 -0.77 53.76 14.90
CA THR A 47 -0.20 54.26 16.15
C THR A 47 -0.94 53.68 17.36
N ASN A 48 -0.30 53.75 18.50
CA ASN A 48 -0.93 53.53 19.81
C ASN A 48 -0.51 54.66 20.76
N PRO A 49 -1.38 55.55 21.22
CA PRO A 49 -2.84 55.56 21.00
C PRO A 49 -3.24 55.73 19.54
N LYS A 50 -4.46 55.27 19.21
CA LYS A 50 -4.99 55.29 17.82
C LYS A 50 -5.14 56.70 17.28
N ALA A 51 -5.01 56.88 15.97
CA ALA A 51 -5.31 58.12 15.27
C ALA A 51 -6.68 58.68 15.70
N GLY A 52 -6.72 59.99 15.94
CA GLY A 52 -7.90 60.70 16.42
C GLY A 52 -8.12 60.68 17.96
N GLN A 53 -7.48 59.76 18.68
CA GLN A 53 -7.52 59.79 20.15
C GLN A 53 -6.68 60.94 20.69
N LYS A 54 -7.16 61.55 21.77
CA LYS A 54 -6.43 62.64 22.43
C LYS A 54 -5.46 62.11 23.48
N ALA A 55 -4.20 62.43 23.33
CA ALA A 55 -3.14 62.11 24.29
C ALA A 55 -2.48 63.38 24.85
N LYS A 56 -1.80 63.26 25.99
CA LYS A 56 -1.07 64.43 26.60
C LYS A 56 0.09 64.82 25.69
N LYS A 57 0.32 66.13 25.59
CA LYS A 57 1.52 66.66 24.94
C LYS A 57 2.77 66.05 25.58
N ASN A 58 3.78 65.80 24.78
CA ASN A 58 5.06 65.16 25.17
C ASN A 58 4.94 63.70 25.71
N SER A 59 3.74 63.09 25.62
CA SER A 59 3.62 61.65 25.89
C SER A 59 4.17 60.80 24.73
N GLN A 60 4.48 59.59 25.04
CA GLN A 60 4.99 58.64 24.06
C GLN A 60 3.84 58.06 23.22
N VAL A 61 4.05 58.00 21.92
CA VAL A 61 3.18 57.34 20.94
C VAL A 61 4.00 56.26 20.25
N GLU A 62 3.45 55.07 20.24
CA GLU A 62 4.04 53.95 19.50
C GLU A 62 3.67 54.07 18.01
N LEU A 63 4.67 54.09 17.15
CA LEU A 63 4.52 54.10 15.71
C LEU A 63 4.85 52.70 15.17
N TYR A 64 3.86 52.06 14.60
CA TYR A 64 4.03 50.71 14.01
C TYR A 64 4.39 50.83 12.53
N ILE A 65 5.45 50.14 12.15
CA ILE A 65 5.96 50.12 10.79
C ILE A 65 5.76 48.72 10.23
N SER A 66 5.21 48.64 9.01
CA SER A 66 4.96 47.39 8.33
C SER A 66 6.26 46.65 8.02
N ARG A 67 6.26 45.36 8.31
CA ARG A 67 7.25 44.38 7.83
C ARG A 67 6.84 43.75 6.49
N GLY A 68 5.69 44.14 5.92
CA GLY A 68 5.07 43.52 4.79
C GLY A 68 4.28 42.30 5.19
N ILE A 69 4.00 41.46 4.20
CA ILE A 69 3.26 40.20 4.40
C ILE A 69 4.10 39.21 5.21
N GLU A 70 3.49 38.51 6.15
CA GLU A 70 4.16 37.46 6.89
C GLU A 70 4.19 36.18 6.03
N TYR A 71 5.37 35.64 5.80
CA TYR A 71 5.59 34.34 5.18
C TYR A 71 6.04 33.34 6.22
N VAL A 72 5.53 32.12 6.11
CA VAL A 72 5.78 31.03 7.04
C VAL A 72 6.15 29.78 6.27
N LYS A 73 6.80 28.84 6.91
CA LYS A 73 7.18 27.57 6.29
C LYS A 73 6.18 26.49 6.65
N VAL A 74 5.87 25.63 5.68
CA VAL A 74 5.10 24.41 5.92
C VAL A 74 5.93 23.49 6.81
N PRO A 75 5.39 23.07 7.98
CA PRO A 75 6.10 22.12 8.83
C PRO A 75 6.22 20.76 8.14
N ASP A 76 7.25 20.00 8.46
CA ASP A 76 7.37 18.61 8.03
C ASP A 76 6.41 17.74 8.83
N LEU A 77 5.32 17.33 8.21
CA LEU A 77 4.28 16.51 8.82
C LEU A 77 4.37 15.03 8.48
N LYS A 78 5.30 14.62 7.62
CA LYS A 78 5.49 13.20 7.28
C LYS A 78 5.77 12.39 8.54
N GLY A 79 5.06 11.29 8.70
CA GLY A 79 5.21 10.42 9.86
C GLY A 79 4.45 10.87 11.11
N LYS A 80 3.79 12.02 11.07
CA LYS A 80 2.91 12.49 12.16
C LYS A 80 1.51 11.90 12.01
N GLU A 81 0.75 11.89 13.09
CA GLU A 81 -0.64 11.45 13.05
C GLU A 81 -1.52 12.44 12.28
N GLY A 82 -2.38 11.92 11.42
CA GLY A 82 -3.29 12.74 10.62
C GLY A 82 -4.23 13.60 11.47
N ALA A 83 -4.64 13.11 12.63
CA ALA A 83 -5.49 13.84 13.57
C ALA A 83 -4.82 15.10 14.13
N GLU A 84 -3.49 15.17 14.12
CA GLU A 84 -2.73 16.32 14.62
C GLU A 84 -2.44 17.38 13.56
N ALA A 85 -2.70 17.08 12.28
CA ALA A 85 -2.34 17.95 11.16
C ALA A 85 -2.92 19.35 11.29
N GLY A 86 -4.20 19.47 11.59
CA GLY A 86 -4.87 20.76 11.75
C GLY A 86 -4.24 21.61 12.84
N LYS A 87 -3.93 21.02 13.99
CA LYS A 87 -3.28 21.69 15.12
C LYS A 87 -1.87 22.17 14.78
N LEU A 88 -1.08 21.30 14.13
CA LEU A 88 0.29 21.61 13.76
C LEU A 88 0.36 22.71 12.69
N LEU A 89 -0.54 22.66 11.70
CA LEU A 89 -0.63 23.70 10.67
C LEU A 89 -1.08 25.04 11.28
N LYS A 90 -2.05 25.02 12.17
CA LYS A 90 -2.49 26.24 12.89
C LYS A 90 -1.35 26.86 13.70
N ALA A 91 -0.58 26.05 14.39
CA ALA A 91 0.61 26.51 15.13
C ALA A 91 1.66 27.16 14.21
N ALA A 92 1.75 26.72 12.96
CA ALA A 92 2.61 27.30 11.92
C ALA A 92 1.93 28.47 11.17
N LYS A 93 0.77 28.95 11.64
CA LYS A 93 -0.05 30.00 10.99
C LYS A 93 -0.51 29.63 9.57
N LEU A 94 -0.83 28.38 9.37
CA LEU A 94 -1.36 27.83 8.12
C LEU A 94 -2.74 27.19 8.39
N LYS A 95 -3.43 26.82 7.31
CA LYS A 95 -4.75 26.17 7.38
C LYS A 95 -4.70 24.78 6.75
N LEU A 96 -5.37 23.84 7.38
CA LEU A 96 -5.68 22.56 6.76
C LEU A 96 -6.92 22.76 5.86
N THR A 97 -6.76 22.65 4.53
CA THR A 97 -7.84 22.88 3.57
C THR A 97 -8.45 21.59 3.06
N GLU A 98 -7.69 20.51 3.02
CA GLU A 98 -8.15 19.20 2.57
C GLU A 98 -7.35 18.10 3.26
N SER A 99 -8.05 17.06 3.69
CA SER A 99 -7.45 15.84 4.17
C SER A 99 -7.97 14.69 3.31
N SER A 100 -7.10 14.05 2.56
CA SER A 100 -7.40 12.89 1.74
C SER A 100 -6.73 11.64 2.30
N GLU A 101 -7.20 10.49 1.86
CA GLU A 101 -6.65 9.22 2.28
C GLU A 101 -6.22 8.40 1.07
N GLU A 102 -5.12 7.68 1.19
CA GLU A 102 -4.68 6.71 0.20
C GLU A 102 -4.01 5.50 0.85
N TYR A 103 -4.02 4.38 0.17
CA TYR A 103 -3.33 3.19 0.65
C TYR A 103 -1.82 3.34 0.55
N SER A 104 -1.12 2.75 1.49
CA SER A 104 0.34 2.69 1.51
C SER A 104 0.83 1.37 2.09
N ASP A 105 1.79 0.76 1.41
CA ASP A 105 2.43 -0.46 1.91
C ASP A 105 3.45 -0.17 3.01
N GLU A 106 3.94 1.06 3.09
CA GLU A 106 5.04 1.45 3.98
C GLU A 106 4.59 2.28 5.17
N VAL A 107 3.54 3.09 5.00
CA VAL A 107 3.05 4.01 6.03
C VAL A 107 1.82 3.42 6.72
N GLU A 108 1.87 3.34 8.04
CA GLU A 108 0.78 2.82 8.85
C GLU A 108 -0.49 3.66 8.72
N LYS A 109 -1.63 3.01 8.91
CA LYS A 109 -2.94 3.66 8.90
C LYS A 109 -3.00 4.82 9.88
N GLY A 110 -3.52 5.95 9.41
CA GLY A 110 -3.69 7.15 10.22
C GLY A 110 -2.48 8.09 10.26
N ILE A 111 -1.37 7.71 9.63
CA ILE A 111 -0.14 8.49 9.58
C ILE A 111 -0.06 9.28 8.27
N ILE A 112 0.46 10.50 8.35
CA ILE A 112 0.59 11.40 7.21
C ILE A 112 1.66 10.89 6.24
N ILE A 113 1.28 10.72 4.98
CA ILE A 113 2.15 10.32 3.88
C ILE A 113 2.85 11.53 3.28
N ALA A 114 2.09 12.59 3.02
CA ALA A 114 2.58 13.78 2.34
C ALA A 114 1.70 15.00 2.63
N THR A 115 2.26 16.17 2.36
CA THR A 115 1.53 17.43 2.34
C THR A 115 1.72 18.11 0.98
N ASP A 116 0.76 18.94 0.60
CA ASP A 116 0.83 19.77 -0.59
C ASP A 116 0.40 21.21 -0.22
N PRO A 117 1.28 22.19 -0.27
CA PRO A 117 2.72 22.13 -0.56
C PRO A 117 3.52 21.28 0.45
N GLU A 118 4.67 20.77 -0.01
CA GLU A 118 5.54 19.94 0.84
C GLU A 118 6.19 20.72 1.99
N GLY A 119 6.63 19.99 3.00
CA GLY A 119 7.35 20.54 4.14
C GLY A 119 8.56 21.37 3.73
N GLY A 120 8.74 22.52 4.39
CA GLY A 120 9.80 23.48 4.09
C GLY A 120 9.44 24.55 3.05
N THR A 121 8.33 24.42 2.34
CA THR A 121 7.84 25.42 1.38
C THR A 121 7.43 26.69 2.12
N THR A 122 7.86 27.84 1.60
CA THR A 122 7.48 29.14 2.15
C THR A 122 6.15 29.59 1.54
N LEU A 123 5.18 29.88 2.38
CA LEU A 123 3.85 30.34 2.01
C LEU A 123 3.49 31.62 2.77
N ARG A 124 2.59 32.39 2.20
CA ARG A 124 1.92 33.46 2.92
C ARG A 124 1.16 32.84 4.12
N HIS A 125 1.20 33.51 5.27
CA HIS A 125 0.44 33.07 6.44
C HIS A 125 -1.05 32.86 6.10
N HIS A 126 -1.68 31.96 6.78
CA HIS A 126 -3.07 31.51 6.54
C HIS A 126 -3.33 30.85 5.17
N SER A 127 -2.28 30.53 4.42
CA SER A 127 -2.40 29.72 3.20
C SER A 127 -2.87 28.30 3.53
N GLY A 128 -3.56 27.68 2.57
CA GLY A 128 -4.05 26.32 2.69
C GLY A 128 -2.96 25.27 2.41
N VAL A 129 -3.01 24.20 3.16
CA VAL A 129 -2.19 23.01 2.96
C VAL A 129 -3.10 21.80 2.92
N LYS A 130 -2.88 20.94 1.93
CA LYS A 130 -3.55 19.64 1.81
C LYS A 130 -2.69 18.56 2.44
N VAL A 131 -3.33 17.61 3.10
CA VAL A 131 -2.67 16.51 3.78
C VAL A 131 -3.21 15.19 3.25
N THR A 132 -2.32 14.26 2.96
CA THR A 132 -2.67 12.88 2.58
C THR A 132 -2.31 11.96 3.73
N VAL A 133 -3.28 11.19 4.19
CA VAL A 133 -3.16 10.27 5.32
C VAL A 133 -3.23 8.83 4.82
N SER A 134 -2.43 7.95 5.37
CA SER A 134 -2.43 6.54 5.01
C SER A 134 -3.71 5.84 5.48
N LYS A 135 -4.29 5.04 4.60
CA LYS A 135 -5.33 4.04 4.92
C LYS A 135 -4.74 2.71 5.38
N GLY A 136 -3.41 2.60 5.42
CA GLY A 136 -2.70 1.36 5.60
C GLY A 136 -2.60 0.57 4.29
N LYS A 137 -2.33 -0.72 4.39
CA LYS A 137 -2.20 -1.59 3.22
C LYS A 137 -3.54 -1.80 2.52
N GLU A 138 -3.51 -1.81 1.19
CA GLU A 138 -4.70 -2.10 0.38
C GLU A 138 -5.12 -3.56 0.57
N PRO A 139 -6.36 -3.83 1.01
CA PRO A 139 -6.86 -5.19 1.10
C PRO A 139 -7.15 -5.76 -0.28
N ILE A 140 -6.66 -6.98 -0.54
CA ILE A 140 -6.88 -7.71 -1.79
C ILE A 140 -7.71 -8.94 -1.45
N THR A 141 -8.82 -9.14 -2.14
CA THR A 141 -9.62 -10.36 -2.04
C THR A 141 -9.02 -11.41 -2.97
N LEU A 142 -8.56 -12.52 -2.40
CA LEU A 142 -7.90 -13.58 -3.17
C LEU A 142 -8.90 -14.31 -4.08
N PRO A 143 -8.65 -14.36 -5.40
CA PRO A 143 -9.49 -15.10 -6.33
C PRO A 143 -9.44 -16.61 -6.10
N ASP A 144 -10.42 -17.33 -6.66
CA ASP A 144 -10.42 -18.78 -6.70
C ASP A 144 -9.59 -19.25 -7.92
N PHE A 145 -8.53 -20.01 -7.66
CA PHE A 145 -7.63 -20.52 -8.69
C PHE A 145 -7.87 -21.98 -9.06
N ALA A 146 -8.79 -22.66 -8.39
CA ALA A 146 -9.08 -24.05 -8.67
C ALA A 146 -9.44 -24.27 -10.15
N GLY A 147 -8.79 -25.23 -10.78
CA GLY A 147 -9.03 -25.57 -12.19
C GLY A 147 -8.43 -24.61 -13.22
N LYS A 148 -7.80 -23.52 -12.80
CA LYS A 148 -7.10 -22.60 -13.70
C LYS A 148 -5.69 -23.11 -14.00
N SER A 149 -5.13 -22.68 -15.13
CA SER A 149 -3.75 -23.04 -15.49
C SER A 149 -2.73 -22.35 -14.60
N GLU A 150 -1.58 -22.98 -14.41
CA GLU A 150 -0.46 -22.40 -13.67
C GLU A 150 -0.04 -21.04 -14.23
N GLU A 151 0.03 -20.89 -15.55
CA GLU A 151 0.41 -19.61 -16.20
C GLU A 151 -0.59 -18.50 -15.90
N GLU A 152 -1.89 -18.80 -15.99
CA GLU A 152 -2.95 -17.83 -15.69
C GLU A 152 -2.89 -17.37 -14.25
N VAL A 153 -2.67 -18.30 -13.33
CA VAL A 153 -2.55 -18.00 -11.90
C VAL A 153 -1.30 -17.19 -11.60
N ALA A 154 -0.16 -17.54 -12.19
CA ALA A 154 1.08 -16.79 -12.03
C ALA A 154 0.93 -15.35 -12.50
N LYS A 155 0.27 -15.15 -13.65
CA LYS A 155 -0.03 -13.80 -14.17
C LYS A 155 -0.95 -13.01 -13.23
N THR A 156 -2.03 -13.62 -12.78
CA THR A 156 -2.99 -12.99 -11.87
C THR A 156 -2.32 -12.57 -10.56
N LEU A 157 -1.51 -13.44 -9.96
CA LEU A 157 -0.78 -13.13 -8.73
C LEU A 157 0.25 -12.02 -8.95
N SER A 158 0.95 -12.03 -10.07
CA SER A 158 1.88 -10.95 -10.42
C SER A 158 1.16 -9.61 -10.59
N ASP A 159 0.03 -9.58 -11.28
CA ASP A 159 -0.77 -8.37 -11.48
C ASP A 159 -1.30 -7.82 -10.15
N LEU A 160 -1.61 -8.68 -9.19
CA LEU A 160 -2.04 -8.32 -7.84
C LEU A 160 -0.87 -8.03 -6.90
N LYS A 161 0.38 -8.09 -7.38
CA LYS A 161 1.60 -7.92 -6.57
C LYS A 161 1.68 -8.89 -5.39
N LEU A 162 1.25 -10.12 -5.63
CA LEU A 162 1.36 -11.25 -4.71
C LEU A 162 2.47 -12.18 -5.15
N GLU A 163 3.05 -12.93 -4.22
CA GLU A 163 4.10 -13.90 -4.49
C GLU A 163 3.52 -15.31 -4.60
N MET A 164 3.97 -16.08 -5.60
CA MET A 164 3.54 -17.45 -5.81
C MET A 164 4.52 -18.42 -5.20
N ALA A 165 4.03 -19.31 -4.32
CA ALA A 165 4.77 -20.47 -3.84
C ALA A 165 4.12 -21.72 -4.41
N LYS A 166 4.82 -22.36 -5.34
CA LYS A 166 4.33 -23.55 -6.06
C LYS A 166 4.75 -24.82 -5.36
N THR A 167 3.79 -25.74 -5.19
CA THR A 167 4.03 -27.14 -4.92
C THR A 167 3.34 -27.99 -5.99
N THR A 168 3.78 -29.21 -6.16
CA THR A 168 3.21 -30.12 -7.14
C THR A 168 2.74 -31.39 -6.46
N GLU A 169 1.62 -31.96 -6.93
CA GLU A 169 1.12 -33.24 -6.46
C GLU A 169 0.38 -33.96 -7.58
N PHE A 170 0.28 -35.27 -7.48
CA PHE A 170 -0.51 -36.08 -8.41
C PHE A 170 -2.01 -35.90 -8.14
N SER A 171 -2.80 -35.94 -9.19
CA SER A 171 -4.24 -35.92 -9.13
C SER A 171 -4.86 -36.73 -10.26
N ASP A 172 -5.82 -37.55 -9.92
CA ASP A 172 -6.58 -38.32 -10.89
C ASP A 172 -7.72 -37.50 -11.53
N SER A 173 -8.14 -36.44 -10.88
CA SER A 173 -9.29 -35.62 -11.27
C SER A 173 -8.92 -34.30 -11.91
N VAL A 174 -7.79 -33.71 -11.53
CA VAL A 174 -7.34 -32.42 -12.05
C VAL A 174 -6.27 -32.66 -13.13
N PRO A 175 -6.46 -32.15 -14.35
CA PRO A 175 -5.48 -32.28 -15.42
C PRO A 175 -4.13 -31.70 -15.05
N ARG A 176 -3.07 -32.26 -15.62
CA ARG A 176 -1.71 -31.77 -15.45
C ARG A 176 -1.60 -30.29 -15.81
N GLY A 177 -0.93 -29.53 -14.95
CA GLY A 177 -0.69 -28.09 -15.15
C GLY A 177 -1.80 -27.19 -14.65
N GLN A 178 -2.91 -27.75 -14.14
CA GLN A 178 -3.99 -27.00 -13.52
C GLN A 178 -3.84 -26.97 -12.00
N ILE A 179 -4.43 -25.96 -11.37
CA ILE A 179 -4.37 -25.79 -9.92
C ILE A 179 -5.37 -26.70 -9.24
N ILE A 180 -4.90 -27.46 -8.26
CA ILE A 180 -5.71 -28.32 -7.40
C ILE A 180 -6.33 -27.51 -6.26
N GLY A 181 -5.55 -26.65 -5.66
CA GLY A 181 -5.97 -25.84 -4.53
C GLY A 181 -4.95 -24.78 -4.17
N GLN A 182 -5.33 -23.94 -3.24
CA GLN A 182 -4.56 -22.77 -2.81
C GLN A 182 -4.65 -22.57 -1.29
N GLU A 183 -3.65 -21.92 -0.76
CA GLU A 183 -3.64 -21.42 0.62
C GLU A 183 -2.99 -20.03 0.64
N PRO A 184 -3.66 -18.98 1.14
CA PRO A 184 -5.01 -18.96 1.73
C PRO A 184 -6.13 -19.33 0.75
N ALA A 185 -7.30 -19.66 1.30
CA ALA A 185 -8.48 -19.98 0.49
C ALA A 185 -8.99 -18.79 -0.32
N ALA A 186 -9.72 -19.07 -1.40
CA ALA A 186 -10.45 -18.03 -2.15
C ALA A 186 -11.34 -17.19 -1.24
N GLY A 187 -11.40 -15.88 -1.49
CA GLY A 187 -12.15 -14.92 -0.66
C GLY A 187 -11.42 -14.41 0.57
N THR A 188 -10.25 -14.93 0.90
CA THR A 188 -9.41 -14.44 2.00
C THR A 188 -8.83 -13.08 1.63
N THR A 189 -8.79 -12.16 2.60
CA THR A 189 -8.11 -10.87 2.45
C THR A 189 -6.60 -11.06 2.61
N VAL A 190 -5.86 -10.60 1.62
CA VAL A 190 -4.40 -10.61 1.60
C VAL A 190 -3.89 -9.22 1.21
N TYR A 191 -2.59 -9.01 1.33
CA TYR A 191 -1.94 -7.72 1.06
C TYR A 191 -0.77 -7.90 0.08
N HIS A 192 -0.29 -6.82 -0.53
CA HIS A 192 0.85 -6.84 -1.43
C HIS A 192 2.03 -7.62 -0.82
N HIS A 193 2.68 -8.41 -1.64
CA HIS A 193 3.84 -9.26 -1.29
C HIS A 193 3.53 -10.46 -0.39
N ASP A 194 2.27 -10.69 -0.04
CA ASP A 194 1.89 -11.92 0.64
C ASP A 194 2.13 -13.13 -0.25
N GLN A 195 2.59 -14.21 0.35
CA GLN A 195 2.87 -15.45 -0.34
C GLN A 195 1.61 -16.31 -0.45
N ILE A 196 1.29 -16.71 -1.66
CA ILE A 196 0.15 -17.56 -1.97
C ILE A 196 0.67 -18.93 -2.39
N LYS A 197 0.37 -19.93 -1.60
CA LYS A 197 0.71 -21.32 -1.90
C LYS A 197 -0.30 -21.89 -2.88
N VAL A 198 0.17 -22.42 -3.98
CA VAL A 198 -0.66 -23.09 -4.99
C VAL A 198 -0.15 -24.51 -5.22
N ARG A 199 -1.08 -25.45 -5.29
CA ARG A 199 -0.79 -26.85 -5.60
C ARG A 199 -1.14 -27.11 -7.05
N VAL A 200 -0.14 -27.44 -7.83
CA VAL A 200 -0.27 -27.71 -9.28
C VAL A 200 -0.34 -29.20 -9.51
N SER A 201 -1.31 -29.62 -10.31
CA SER A 201 -1.46 -31.03 -10.66
C SER A 201 -0.35 -31.51 -11.60
N GLN A 202 0.22 -32.65 -11.27
CA GLN A 202 1.10 -33.42 -12.15
C GLN A 202 0.31 -34.40 -13.04
N GLY A 203 -1.02 -34.39 -12.94
CA GLY A 203 -1.88 -35.40 -13.52
C GLY A 203 -1.85 -36.69 -12.70
N PRO A 204 -2.38 -37.76 -13.22
CA PRO A 204 -2.34 -39.06 -12.55
C PRO A 204 -0.92 -39.57 -12.34
N GLU A 205 -0.69 -40.21 -11.20
CA GLU A 205 0.57 -40.91 -10.99
C GLU A 205 0.70 -42.05 -11.96
N MET A 206 1.79 -42.04 -12.74
CA MET A 206 2.08 -43.05 -13.73
C MET A 206 3.12 -44.02 -13.18
N ILE A 207 2.78 -45.30 -13.17
CA ILE A 207 3.62 -46.38 -12.66
C ILE A 207 4.04 -47.26 -13.81
N GLU A 208 5.32 -47.60 -13.87
CA GLU A 208 5.86 -48.52 -14.88
C GLU A 208 5.40 -49.94 -14.57
N VAL A 209 4.80 -50.59 -15.56
CA VAL A 209 4.38 -51.99 -15.48
C VAL A 209 5.63 -52.89 -15.55
N PRO A 210 5.86 -53.73 -14.54
CA PRO A 210 6.98 -54.65 -14.60
C PRO A 210 6.73 -55.78 -15.62
N ASN A 211 7.82 -56.35 -16.14
CA ASN A 211 7.72 -57.59 -16.92
C ASN A 211 7.51 -58.76 -15.95
N VAL A 212 6.34 -59.40 -16.04
CA VAL A 212 5.97 -60.55 -15.22
C VAL A 212 5.84 -61.85 -16.03
N THR A 213 6.22 -61.82 -17.30
CA THR A 213 6.26 -63.04 -18.13
C THR A 213 7.23 -64.08 -17.56
N ALA A 214 6.89 -65.33 -17.70
CA ALA A 214 7.64 -66.50 -17.15
C ALA A 214 7.61 -66.61 -15.59
N LEU A 215 7.05 -65.68 -14.86
CA LEU A 215 6.80 -65.81 -13.43
C LEU A 215 5.60 -66.75 -13.18
N SER A 216 5.54 -67.35 -12.00
CA SER A 216 4.32 -68.02 -11.58
C SER A 216 3.17 -67.03 -11.46
N MET A 217 1.92 -67.48 -11.60
CA MET A 217 0.75 -66.64 -11.51
C MET A 217 0.69 -65.90 -10.14
N GLY A 218 1.00 -66.60 -9.06
CA GLY A 218 1.00 -66.00 -7.71
C GLY A 218 2.06 -64.90 -7.58
N GLN A 219 3.28 -65.12 -8.11
CA GLN A 219 4.33 -64.10 -8.08
C GLN A 219 3.98 -62.91 -8.96
N ALA A 220 3.43 -63.15 -10.16
CA ALA A 220 3.01 -62.06 -11.05
C ALA A 220 1.90 -61.23 -10.47
N LYS A 221 0.86 -61.82 -9.91
CA LYS A 221 -0.24 -61.13 -9.24
C LYS A 221 0.26 -60.27 -8.06
N LYS A 222 1.11 -60.85 -7.21
CA LYS A 222 1.67 -60.13 -6.08
C LYS A 222 2.48 -58.92 -6.50
N LYS A 223 3.36 -59.09 -7.51
CA LYS A 223 4.21 -58.03 -8.03
C LYS A 223 3.40 -56.86 -8.60
N LEU A 224 2.31 -57.14 -9.30
CA LEU A 224 1.43 -56.16 -9.89
C LEU A 224 0.54 -55.49 -8.84
N THR A 225 -0.04 -56.25 -7.91
CA THR A 225 -0.91 -55.69 -6.84
C THR A 225 -0.12 -54.86 -5.85
N ASP A 226 1.12 -55.22 -5.53
CA ASP A 226 2.00 -54.45 -4.68
C ASP A 226 2.31 -53.04 -5.28
N LEU A 227 2.26 -52.90 -6.60
CA LEU A 227 2.41 -51.65 -7.33
C LEU A 227 1.10 -50.88 -7.50
N GLY A 228 -0.03 -51.43 -7.01
CA GLY A 228 -1.34 -50.79 -7.08
C GLY A 228 -2.14 -51.12 -8.35
N PHE A 229 -1.68 -52.03 -9.18
CA PHE A 229 -2.43 -52.48 -10.37
C PHE A 229 -3.50 -53.50 -10.00
N GLN A 230 -4.57 -53.51 -10.78
CA GLN A 230 -5.54 -54.61 -10.79
C GLN A 230 -5.10 -55.68 -11.78
N VAL A 231 -5.37 -56.91 -11.47
CA VAL A 231 -4.96 -58.07 -12.30
C VAL A 231 -6.18 -58.80 -12.81
N GLN A 232 -6.25 -58.94 -14.14
CA GLN A 232 -7.21 -59.80 -14.84
C GLN A 232 -6.47 -60.98 -15.42
N VAL A 233 -7.04 -62.16 -15.29
CA VAL A 233 -6.41 -63.42 -15.74
C VAL A 233 -7.21 -64.05 -16.84
N GLN A 234 -6.53 -64.40 -17.91
CA GLN A 234 -7.09 -65.17 -19.05
C GLN A 234 -6.33 -66.47 -19.21
N LYS A 235 -7.06 -67.56 -19.43
CA LYS A 235 -6.47 -68.87 -19.68
C LYS A 235 -6.39 -69.14 -21.17
N GLN A 236 -5.24 -69.54 -21.65
CA GLN A 236 -5.06 -70.00 -22.99
C GLN A 236 -5.23 -71.55 -23.06
N LEU A 237 -5.99 -71.99 -24.00
CA LEU A 237 -6.41 -73.42 -24.08
C LEU A 237 -5.35 -74.40 -24.56
N LEU A 238 -4.19 -73.96 -24.98
CA LEU A 238 -3.12 -74.80 -25.51
C LEU A 238 -1.79 -74.46 -24.84
N GLY A 239 -1.36 -75.28 -23.89
CA GLY A 239 -0.08 -75.06 -23.27
C GLY A 239 0.37 -76.18 -22.33
N ILE A 240 1.66 -76.39 -22.29
CA ILE A 240 2.34 -77.49 -21.62
C ILE A 240 2.93 -77.10 -20.25
N SER A 241 2.85 -75.84 -19.84
CA SER A 241 3.38 -75.37 -18.57
C SER A 241 2.30 -74.75 -17.73
N PRO A 242 1.69 -75.47 -16.82
CA PRO A 242 0.65 -75.01 -15.99
C PRO A 242 1.18 -73.92 -15.01
N ASN A 243 0.38 -72.82 -14.86
CA ASN A 243 0.55 -71.83 -13.84
C ASN A 243 1.68 -70.79 -14.01
N ARG A 244 2.19 -70.63 -15.27
CA ARG A 244 3.14 -69.54 -15.57
C ARG A 244 2.53 -68.53 -16.51
N VAL A 245 2.91 -67.26 -16.33
CA VAL A 245 2.47 -66.20 -17.20
C VAL A 245 3.13 -66.32 -18.56
N TYR A 246 2.31 -66.55 -19.59
CA TYR A 246 2.74 -66.61 -20.96
C TYR A 246 2.89 -65.24 -21.59
N SER A 247 1.92 -64.37 -21.39
CA SER A 247 1.96 -63.00 -21.88
C SER A 247 1.23 -62.06 -20.93
N GLN A 248 1.55 -60.80 -21.06
CA GLN A 248 0.89 -59.73 -20.32
C GLN A 248 0.49 -58.60 -21.27
N SER A 249 -0.57 -57.90 -20.91
CA SER A 249 -1.01 -56.69 -21.61
C SER A 249 -1.49 -55.64 -20.60
N PRO A 250 -0.92 -54.46 -20.56
CA PRO A 250 0.20 -53.94 -21.37
C PRO A 250 1.54 -54.64 -21.10
N ALA A 251 2.47 -54.45 -22.03
CA ALA A 251 3.82 -55.00 -21.91
C ALA A 251 4.62 -54.34 -20.77
N GLY A 252 5.63 -55.08 -20.27
CA GLY A 252 6.59 -54.52 -19.32
C GLY A 252 7.24 -53.25 -19.87
N GLY A 253 7.45 -52.24 -19.03
CA GLY A 253 7.97 -50.95 -19.41
C GLY A 253 6.90 -49.90 -19.77
N THR A 254 5.65 -50.32 -19.97
CA THR A 254 4.54 -49.37 -20.20
C THR A 254 4.17 -48.66 -18.94
N LYS A 255 3.92 -47.36 -19.02
CA LYS A 255 3.46 -46.53 -17.86
C LYS A 255 1.95 -46.47 -17.86
N LEU A 256 1.34 -46.82 -16.74
CA LEU A 256 -0.10 -46.77 -16.50
C LEU A 256 -0.43 -46.02 -15.22
N LYS A 257 -1.65 -45.50 -15.18
CA LYS A 257 -2.19 -44.90 -13.94
C LYS A 257 -2.27 -45.97 -12.85
N SER A 258 -2.10 -45.53 -11.58
CA SER A 258 -2.39 -46.38 -10.42
C SER A 258 -3.84 -46.88 -10.49
N GLY A 259 -4.07 -48.13 -10.15
CA GLY A 259 -5.37 -48.78 -10.24
C GLY A 259 -5.76 -49.29 -11.63
N SER A 260 -4.92 -49.09 -12.65
CA SER A 260 -5.15 -49.65 -13.99
C SER A 260 -5.05 -51.19 -13.98
N THR A 261 -5.71 -51.81 -14.93
CA THR A 261 -5.75 -53.27 -15.05
C THR A 261 -4.64 -53.79 -15.99
N VAL A 262 -3.93 -54.79 -15.52
CA VAL A 262 -2.97 -55.57 -16.32
C VAL A 262 -3.56 -56.98 -16.52
N THR A 263 -3.66 -57.36 -17.76
CA THR A 263 -4.18 -58.70 -18.13
C THR A 263 -3.03 -59.68 -18.27
N LEU A 264 -3.13 -60.77 -17.58
CA LEU A 264 -2.18 -61.90 -17.65
C LEU A 264 -2.80 -63.07 -18.38
N THR A 265 -2.07 -63.60 -19.36
CA THR A 265 -2.44 -64.85 -20.03
C THR A 265 -1.52 -65.94 -19.55
N TYR A 266 -2.10 -67.07 -19.11
CA TYR A 266 -1.34 -68.22 -18.68
C TYR A 266 -1.73 -69.50 -19.49
N VAL A 267 -0.87 -70.44 -19.42
CA VAL A 267 -1.04 -71.72 -20.17
C VAL A 267 -1.31 -72.83 -19.18
#